data_e9872d7d992a85b24d568d4a439861ac
#
_entry.id   e9872d7d992a85b24d568d4a439861ac
#
_cell.length_a   1.000
_cell.length_b   1.000
_cell.length_c   1.000
_cell.angle_alpha   90.00
_cell.angle_beta   90.00
_cell.angle_gamma   90.00
#
_symmetry.space_group_name_H-M   'P 1'
#
loop_
_entity.id
_entity.type
_entity.pdbx_description
1 polymer ?
#
loop_
_entity_poly.entity_id
_entity_poly.type
_entity_poly.pdbx_seq_one_letter_code
_entity_poly.pdbx_strand_id
1 'polypeptide(L)'
;MAVARSSGRAPEDCKVKGSSGATSKSKFSVEASSSMPNYSFADYCAPTPAVVYTRCEDEANKLVQMLESPLGFDLEWRVLWNSGAQERRTALVQLCDKSTILLIQVSHMKRFPQKVWEVIESPSIVKTGANILNDGEKLHRDFGITARGLVELGALAHVTDDAFSSTYKRRIVSLAKMTTMYLGCNLVKSKERTSNWEGDLNDKMVHYAANDVHASLMVHLKLLESAKAGNKELDPTKYTSSVDPPNVGGNKVMAPHVRQDSNSPSLVPVPPRPQYMRAYNLWHHRNTPLDKMCNVLKTGGRVEPLKEGTVISYVMGAIQADVSLPFDMSKLLELVKMEAGSWQRHRAWLMDAERSGRGCAVPPESLTCYTNQQSSGSTA
;
A
#
# COMPACT_ATOMS: atom_id res chain seq x y z
N MET A 1 27.19 9.85 -73.70
CA MET A 1 28.67 10.07 -73.90
C MET A 1 29.35 9.56 -72.66
N ALA A 2 29.97 8.48 -72.85
CA ALA A 2 31.36 8.06 -72.55
C ALA A 2 31.65 7.83 -71.10
N VAL A 3 31.65 6.66 -70.55
CA VAL A 3 32.66 5.54 -70.60
C VAL A 3 34.03 5.99 -70.15
N ALA A 4 34.53 5.44 -69.04
CA ALA A 4 35.83 4.91 -68.89
C ALA A 4 35.94 3.97 -67.65
N ARG A 5 36.34 2.71 -67.97
CA ARG A 5 36.80 1.64 -67.08
C ARG A 5 38.29 1.76 -66.86
N SER A 6 38.82 1.25 -65.74
CA SER A 6 40.04 0.45 -65.66
C SER A 6 40.26 0.03 -64.23
N SER A 7 40.20 -1.21 -63.85
CA SER A 7 41.09 -2.39 -64.04
C SER A 7 42.37 -2.31 -63.19
N GLY A 8 42.46 -3.24 -62.21
CA GLY A 8 43.61 -4.06 -62.09
C GLY A 8 44.36 -4.07 -60.77
N ARG A 9 44.35 -5.15 -60.12
CA ARG A 9 45.37 -6.16 -59.81
C ARG A 9 45.72 -6.34 -58.34
N ALA A 10 45.48 -7.52 -57.88
CA ALA A 10 46.21 -8.11 -56.74
C ALA A 10 47.59 -8.59 -57.27
N PRO A 11 48.61 -8.89 -56.44
CA PRO A 11 48.66 -10.17 -55.79
C PRO A 11 49.42 -10.25 -54.43
N GLU A 12 49.27 -11.43 -53.82
CA GLU A 12 50.22 -12.37 -53.18
C GLU A 12 50.67 -12.15 -51.70
N ASP A 13 50.28 -13.15 -50.94
CA ASP A 13 50.95 -14.01 -49.94
C ASP A 13 52.18 -13.52 -49.18
N CYS A 14 52.15 -13.61 -47.88
CA CYS A 14 53.18 -14.28 -47.07
C CYS A 14 52.73 -14.62 -45.64
N LYS A 15 52.62 -15.90 -45.37
CA LYS A 15 52.94 -16.74 -44.20
C LYS A 15 52.99 -16.18 -42.79
N VAL A 16 52.05 -16.70 -41.96
CA VAL A 16 52.17 -17.48 -40.72
C VAL A 16 53.36 -17.19 -39.78
N LYS A 17 53.09 -16.76 -38.59
CA LYS A 17 53.61 -17.34 -37.33
C LYS A 17 52.65 -17.04 -36.18
N GLY A 18 52.28 -18.09 -35.43
CA GLY A 18 51.36 -18.02 -34.32
C GLY A 18 52.03 -17.54 -33.02
N SER A 19 51.24 -16.97 -32.13
CA SER A 19 51.39 -17.12 -30.68
C SER A 19 50.09 -16.72 -29.97
N SER A 20 49.62 -17.69 -29.21
CA SER A 20 48.89 -17.63 -27.93
C SER A 20 47.96 -16.46 -27.63
N GLY A 21 46.68 -16.76 -27.55
CA GLY A 21 45.77 -16.57 -26.43
C GLY A 21 45.64 -15.21 -25.78
N ALA A 22 44.62 -14.43 -26.20
CA ALA A 22 43.93 -13.55 -25.31
C ALA A 22 42.48 -13.42 -25.77
N THR A 23 41.57 -13.99 -25.01
CA THR A 23 40.12 -13.86 -25.18
C THR A 23 39.71 -12.39 -24.99
N SER A 24 39.57 -11.70 -26.12
CA SER A 24 38.90 -10.39 -26.10
C SER A 24 37.39 -10.59 -25.89
N LYS A 25 36.92 -10.30 -24.70
CA LYS A 25 35.49 -10.08 -24.44
C LYS A 25 35.03 -8.94 -25.34
N SER A 26 34.27 -9.27 -26.37
CA SER A 26 33.54 -8.28 -27.15
C SER A 26 32.58 -7.57 -26.16
N LYS A 27 32.84 -6.31 -25.93
CA LYS A 27 31.86 -5.39 -25.34
C LYS A 27 30.74 -5.25 -26.35
N PHE A 28 29.66 -6.00 -26.16
CA PHE A 28 28.39 -5.61 -26.74
C PHE A 28 28.09 -4.23 -26.18
N SER A 29 28.15 -3.22 -26.99
CA SER A 29 27.57 -1.93 -26.74
C SER A 29 26.07 -2.16 -26.52
N VAL A 30 25.63 -2.06 -25.26
CA VAL A 30 24.21 -1.97 -24.92
C VAL A 30 23.76 -0.69 -25.60
N GLU A 31 23.02 -0.81 -26.70
CA GLU A 31 22.24 0.26 -27.26
C GLU A 31 21.38 0.84 -26.14
N ALA A 32 21.37 2.17 -26.01
CA ALA A 32 20.64 2.90 -25.02
C ALA A 32 19.20 2.39 -24.98
N SER A 33 18.80 1.71 -23.89
CA SER A 33 17.42 1.40 -23.61
C SER A 33 16.70 2.74 -23.57
N SER A 34 15.84 3.00 -24.55
CA SER A 34 14.93 4.15 -24.52
C SER A 34 14.16 4.06 -23.20
N SER A 35 14.46 4.96 -22.25
CA SER A 35 13.77 4.99 -20.97
C SER A 35 12.28 5.25 -21.27
N MET A 36 11.40 4.39 -20.74
CA MET A 36 9.96 4.58 -20.86
C MET A 36 9.59 6.02 -20.47
N PRO A 37 8.68 6.67 -21.22
CA PRO A 37 8.24 8.02 -20.88
C PRO A 37 7.55 8.03 -19.52
N ASN A 38 7.69 9.12 -18.80
CA ASN A 38 6.95 9.31 -17.55
C ASN A 38 5.47 9.54 -17.88
N TYR A 39 4.61 8.95 -17.05
CA TYR A 39 3.17 9.16 -17.18
C TYR A 39 2.79 10.57 -16.78
N SER A 40 1.98 11.21 -17.61
CA SER A 40 1.38 12.52 -17.36
C SER A 40 -0.06 12.50 -17.87
N PHE A 41 -1.02 12.78 -17.00
CA PHE A 41 -2.43 12.89 -17.40
C PHE A 41 -2.63 13.96 -18.49
N ALA A 42 -1.78 14.99 -18.48
CA ALA A 42 -1.87 16.10 -19.44
C ALA A 42 -1.47 15.71 -20.85
N ASP A 43 -0.61 14.70 -20.98
CA ASP A 43 -0.03 14.28 -22.28
C ASP A 43 -0.60 12.95 -22.77
N TYR A 44 -1.25 12.18 -21.89
CA TYR A 44 -1.65 10.81 -22.18
C TYR A 44 -2.85 10.70 -23.13
N CYS A 45 -3.82 11.60 -23.04
CA CYS A 45 -5.00 11.60 -23.90
C CYS A 45 -5.42 13.01 -24.34
N ALA A 46 -6.12 13.07 -25.45
CA ALA A 46 -6.71 14.28 -25.98
C ALA A 46 -8.25 14.11 -26.16
N PRO A 47 -9.08 15.03 -25.68
CA PRO A 47 -8.69 16.22 -24.92
C PRO A 47 -8.13 15.91 -23.54
N THR A 48 -7.26 16.77 -23.02
CA THR A 48 -6.73 16.67 -21.67
C THR A 48 -7.86 16.87 -20.65
N PRO A 49 -8.00 15.99 -19.63
CA PRO A 49 -9.01 16.17 -18.59
C PRO A 49 -8.76 17.42 -17.76
N ALA A 50 -9.83 18.10 -17.37
CA ALA A 50 -9.75 19.26 -16.50
C ALA A 50 -9.45 18.84 -15.07
N VAL A 51 -8.44 19.45 -14.43
CA VAL A 51 -8.16 19.24 -13.01
C VAL A 51 -8.90 20.29 -12.18
N VAL A 52 -9.80 19.84 -11.32
CA VAL A 52 -10.57 20.69 -10.41
C VAL A 52 -10.21 20.36 -8.98
N TYR A 53 -9.66 21.33 -8.27
CA TYR A 53 -9.33 21.21 -6.85
C TYR A 53 -10.29 22.03 -6.01
N THR A 54 -10.90 21.42 -5.00
CA THR A 54 -11.86 22.10 -4.13
C THR A 54 -11.67 21.79 -2.65
N ARG A 55 -11.98 22.78 -1.83
CA ARG A 55 -12.06 22.72 -0.35
C ARG A 55 -13.48 23.06 0.14
N CYS A 56 -14.40 23.28 -0.79
CA CYS A 56 -15.76 23.68 -0.50
C CYS A 56 -16.70 22.48 -0.58
N GLU A 57 -17.43 22.20 0.51
CA GLU A 57 -18.40 21.10 0.60
C GLU A 57 -19.48 21.19 -0.50
N ASP A 58 -20.04 22.39 -0.71
CA ASP A 58 -21.10 22.62 -1.69
C ASP A 58 -20.61 22.47 -3.13
N GLU A 59 -19.38 22.92 -3.43
CA GLU A 59 -18.76 22.75 -4.71
C GLU A 59 -18.45 21.29 -5.00
N ALA A 60 -17.88 20.55 -4.05
CA ALA A 60 -17.63 19.13 -4.17
C ALA A 60 -18.91 18.35 -4.46
N ASN A 61 -20.02 18.70 -3.76
CA ASN A 61 -21.31 18.07 -3.95
C ASN A 61 -21.90 18.35 -5.35
N LYS A 62 -21.64 19.50 -5.97
CA LYS A 62 -22.08 19.80 -7.33
C LYS A 62 -21.22 19.09 -8.37
N LEU A 63 -19.91 19.16 -8.22
CA LEU A 63 -18.95 18.63 -9.19
C LEU A 63 -18.99 17.11 -9.30
N VAL A 64 -19.11 16.40 -8.18
CA VAL A 64 -19.12 14.93 -8.18
C VAL A 64 -20.30 14.34 -8.94
N GLN A 65 -21.42 15.04 -9.00
CA GLN A 65 -22.62 14.62 -9.73
C GLN A 65 -22.48 14.74 -11.26
N MET A 66 -21.45 15.44 -11.73
CA MET A 66 -21.14 15.59 -13.15
C MET A 66 -20.21 14.49 -13.67
N LEU A 67 -19.62 13.69 -12.77
CA LEU A 67 -18.71 12.62 -13.15
C LEU A 67 -19.45 11.39 -13.66
N GLU A 68 -18.89 10.78 -14.71
CA GLU A 68 -19.45 9.58 -15.36
C GLU A 68 -18.65 8.32 -15.01
N SER A 69 -19.38 7.27 -14.58
CA SER A 69 -18.76 5.95 -14.30
C SER A 69 -18.20 5.30 -15.58
N PRO A 70 -17.06 4.57 -15.51
CA PRO A 70 -16.27 4.25 -14.32
C PRO A 70 -15.38 5.41 -13.87
N LEU A 71 -15.12 5.48 -12.56
CA LEU A 71 -14.29 6.49 -11.93
C LEU A 71 -12.96 5.92 -11.48
N GLY A 72 -11.83 6.57 -11.80
CA GLY A 72 -10.60 6.42 -11.05
C GLY A 72 -10.83 6.89 -9.62
N PHE A 73 -10.24 6.21 -8.65
CA PHE A 73 -10.41 6.53 -7.23
C PHE A 73 -9.10 6.31 -6.47
N ASP A 74 -8.74 7.27 -5.64
CA ASP A 74 -7.58 7.20 -4.75
C ASP A 74 -7.77 8.11 -3.52
N LEU A 75 -6.96 7.91 -2.49
CA LEU A 75 -6.97 8.70 -1.25
C LEU A 75 -5.57 9.11 -0.85
N GLU A 76 -5.46 10.32 -0.27
CA GLU A 76 -4.23 10.73 0.37
C GLU A 76 -4.47 11.18 1.82
N TRP A 77 -3.49 10.88 2.66
CA TRP A 77 -3.46 11.32 4.05
C TRP A 77 -2.04 11.57 4.53
N ARG A 78 -1.90 12.37 5.56
CA ARG A 78 -0.59 12.67 6.12
C ARG A 78 -0.01 11.44 6.81
N VAL A 79 1.16 10.99 6.38
CA VAL A 79 1.90 9.90 7.03
C VAL A 79 2.78 10.47 8.14
N LEU A 80 2.57 10.02 9.37
CA LEU A 80 3.42 10.36 10.51
C LEU A 80 4.39 9.21 10.77
N TRP A 81 5.67 9.50 10.75
CA TRP A 81 6.75 8.52 10.94
C TRP A 81 7.12 8.27 12.39
N ASN A 82 6.45 8.97 13.33
CA ASN A 82 6.70 8.80 14.76
C ASN A 82 6.11 7.48 15.24
N SER A 83 6.87 6.76 16.06
CA SER A 83 6.39 5.53 16.69
C SER A 83 5.17 5.84 17.58
N GLY A 84 4.10 5.06 17.44
CA GLY A 84 2.87 5.27 18.18
C GLY A 84 1.94 6.39 17.67
N ALA A 85 2.32 7.09 16.59
CA ALA A 85 1.41 8.07 15.98
C ALA A 85 0.19 7.35 15.39
N GLN A 86 -0.99 7.83 15.75
CA GLN A 86 -2.22 7.36 15.12
C GLN A 86 -2.23 7.70 13.63
N GLU A 87 -2.79 6.81 12.83
CA GLU A 87 -3.01 7.07 11.42
C GLU A 87 -3.89 8.32 11.27
N ARG A 88 -3.42 9.28 10.45
CA ARG A 88 -4.20 10.50 10.20
C ARG A 88 -5.42 10.18 9.35
N ARG A 89 -6.48 10.96 9.53
CA ARG A 89 -7.69 10.82 8.70
C ARG A 89 -7.37 11.16 7.25
N THR A 90 -8.16 10.61 6.34
CA THR A 90 -8.12 10.97 4.92
C THR A 90 -8.21 12.49 4.75
N ALA A 91 -7.26 13.05 4.04
CA ALA A 91 -7.17 14.49 3.79
C ALA A 91 -7.68 14.86 2.40
N LEU A 92 -7.40 14.05 1.39
CA LEU A 92 -7.79 14.26 0.00
C LEU A 92 -8.50 13.02 -0.53
N VAL A 93 -9.65 13.21 -1.17
CA VAL A 93 -10.36 12.21 -1.98
C VAL A 93 -10.19 12.59 -3.44
N GLN A 94 -9.82 11.64 -4.28
CA GLN A 94 -9.57 11.83 -5.68
C GLN A 94 -10.55 10.98 -6.49
N LEU A 95 -11.27 11.61 -7.40
CA LEU A 95 -12.18 10.98 -8.33
C LEU A 95 -11.89 11.47 -9.74
N CYS A 96 -11.92 10.59 -10.72
CA CYS A 96 -11.60 10.95 -12.09
C CYS A 96 -12.48 10.19 -13.07
N ASP A 97 -13.15 10.91 -13.98
CA ASP A 97 -13.68 10.36 -15.22
C ASP A 97 -12.79 10.72 -16.42
N LYS A 98 -13.25 10.47 -17.63
CA LYS A 98 -12.47 10.75 -18.85
C LYS A 98 -12.20 12.24 -19.10
N SER A 99 -13.04 13.10 -18.55
CA SER A 99 -13.05 14.55 -18.83
C SER A 99 -12.57 15.40 -17.66
N THR A 100 -12.68 14.87 -16.44
CA THR A 100 -12.49 15.65 -15.21
C THR A 100 -11.76 14.84 -14.16
N ILE A 101 -10.74 15.44 -13.56
CA ILE A 101 -10.05 14.96 -12.38
C ILE A 101 -10.44 15.85 -11.21
N LEU A 102 -11.21 15.32 -10.27
CA LEU A 102 -11.73 16.04 -9.12
C LEU A 102 -10.94 15.71 -7.87
N LEU A 103 -10.26 16.69 -7.31
CA LEU A 103 -9.45 16.62 -6.10
C LEU A 103 -10.19 17.33 -4.96
N ILE A 104 -10.67 16.57 -3.98
CA ILE A 104 -11.55 17.04 -2.91
C ILE A 104 -10.79 17.01 -1.59
N GLN A 105 -10.33 18.15 -1.09
CA GLN A 105 -9.57 18.21 0.16
C GLN A 105 -10.52 18.27 1.37
N VAL A 106 -10.96 17.09 1.82
CA VAL A 106 -11.94 16.92 2.89
C VAL A 106 -11.41 17.33 4.28
N SER A 107 -10.08 17.38 4.46
CA SER A 107 -9.48 17.85 5.72
C SER A 107 -9.80 19.30 6.08
N HIS A 108 -10.15 20.12 5.10
CA HIS A 108 -10.53 21.51 5.26
C HIS A 108 -12.05 21.73 5.39
N MET A 109 -12.85 20.66 5.28
CA MET A 109 -14.30 20.73 5.32
C MET A 109 -14.83 20.44 6.74
N LYS A 110 -15.92 21.09 7.12
CA LYS A 110 -16.58 20.82 8.39
C LYS A 110 -17.27 19.46 8.41
N ARG A 111 -17.80 19.02 7.28
CA ARG A 111 -18.46 17.73 7.06
C ARG A 111 -17.94 17.13 5.78
N PHE A 112 -17.98 15.80 5.71
CA PHE A 112 -17.72 15.11 4.45
C PHE A 112 -18.86 15.42 3.47
N PRO A 113 -18.57 15.76 2.20
CA PRO A 113 -19.60 16.13 1.23
C PRO A 113 -20.57 14.98 0.97
N GLN A 114 -21.86 15.23 1.15
CA GLN A 114 -22.91 14.20 1.12
C GLN A 114 -23.00 13.49 -0.25
N LYS A 115 -22.91 14.25 -1.36
CA LYS A 115 -22.97 13.63 -2.69
C LYS A 115 -21.72 12.83 -3.05
N VAL A 116 -20.56 13.21 -2.52
CA VAL A 116 -19.34 12.39 -2.63
C VAL A 116 -19.49 11.08 -1.85
N TRP A 117 -20.07 11.14 -0.66
CA TRP A 117 -20.44 9.97 0.13
C TRP A 117 -21.34 9.01 -0.67
N GLU A 118 -22.45 9.54 -1.23
CA GLU A 118 -23.40 8.75 -2.00
C GLU A 118 -22.75 8.07 -3.23
N VAL A 119 -21.86 8.78 -3.94
CA VAL A 119 -21.09 8.21 -5.06
C VAL A 119 -20.18 7.08 -4.62
N ILE A 120 -19.50 7.23 -3.47
CA ILE A 120 -18.61 6.20 -2.94
C ILE A 120 -19.38 4.96 -2.50
N GLU A 121 -20.54 5.11 -1.86
CA GLU A 121 -21.38 4.00 -1.40
C GLU A 121 -22.24 3.37 -2.51
N SER A 122 -22.40 4.04 -3.66
CA SER A 122 -23.19 3.51 -4.76
C SER A 122 -22.57 2.24 -5.37
N PRO A 123 -23.28 1.11 -5.38
CA PRO A 123 -22.80 -0.10 -6.04
C PRO A 123 -22.86 -0.01 -7.58
N SER A 124 -23.69 0.89 -8.13
CA SER A 124 -23.85 1.08 -9.57
C SER A 124 -22.77 1.98 -10.19
N ILE A 125 -22.08 2.77 -9.39
CA ILE A 125 -20.96 3.58 -9.83
C ILE A 125 -19.66 2.80 -9.56
N VAL A 126 -18.97 2.43 -10.63
CA VAL A 126 -17.68 1.71 -10.53
C VAL A 126 -16.60 2.70 -10.10
N LYS A 127 -15.85 2.36 -9.05
CA LYS A 127 -14.61 3.02 -8.63
C LYS A 127 -13.46 2.05 -8.84
N THR A 128 -12.36 2.50 -9.44
CA THR A 128 -11.24 1.65 -9.80
C THR A 128 -9.91 2.19 -9.29
N GLY A 129 -9.06 1.30 -8.80
CA GLY A 129 -7.75 1.65 -8.24
C GLY A 129 -6.90 0.42 -7.95
N ALA A 130 -5.67 0.65 -7.50
CA ALA A 130 -4.76 -0.40 -7.06
C ALA A 130 -4.74 -0.48 -5.53
N ASN A 131 -5.08 -1.63 -4.95
CA ASN A 131 -5.31 -1.84 -3.53
C ASN A 131 -6.52 -1.03 -2.99
N ILE A 132 -7.50 -0.85 -3.84
CA ILE A 132 -8.65 0.04 -3.64
C ILE A 132 -9.53 -0.34 -2.44
N LEU A 133 -9.59 -1.62 -2.07
CA LEU A 133 -10.32 -2.05 -0.88
C LEU A 133 -9.75 -1.42 0.39
N ASN A 134 -8.41 -1.28 0.48
CA ASN A 134 -7.78 -0.60 1.62
C ASN A 134 -8.22 0.87 1.73
N ASP A 135 -8.42 1.56 0.61
CA ASP A 135 -8.92 2.93 0.58
C ASP A 135 -10.38 2.99 1.02
N GLY A 136 -11.20 2.04 0.56
CA GLY A 136 -12.56 1.88 1.07
C GLY A 136 -12.62 1.63 2.58
N GLU A 137 -11.81 0.70 3.09
CA GLU A 137 -11.68 0.43 4.52
C GLU A 137 -11.19 1.65 5.30
N LYS A 138 -10.28 2.45 4.71
CA LYS A 138 -9.82 3.71 5.29
C LYS A 138 -10.94 4.72 5.44
N LEU A 139 -11.76 4.91 4.41
CA LEU A 139 -12.93 5.79 4.50
C LEU A 139 -13.94 5.30 5.53
N HIS A 140 -14.10 3.98 5.67
CA HIS A 140 -14.97 3.44 6.71
C HIS A 140 -14.46 3.74 8.11
N ARG A 141 -13.15 3.55 8.37
CA ARG A 141 -12.54 3.91 9.66
C ARG A 141 -12.61 5.40 9.96
N ASP A 142 -12.43 6.25 8.94
CA ASP A 142 -12.32 7.69 9.12
C ASP A 142 -13.67 8.41 9.20
N PHE A 143 -14.67 7.93 8.44
CA PHE A 143 -15.94 8.63 8.25
C PHE A 143 -17.17 7.73 8.37
N GLY A 144 -17.01 6.41 8.48
CA GLY A 144 -18.13 5.46 8.49
C GLY A 144 -18.70 5.15 7.11
N ILE A 145 -18.02 5.53 6.03
CA ILE A 145 -18.47 5.35 4.65
C ILE A 145 -18.31 3.88 4.24
N THR A 146 -19.37 3.24 3.78
CA THR A 146 -19.37 1.86 3.30
C THR A 146 -19.16 1.84 1.79
N ALA A 147 -17.91 1.95 1.35
CA ALA A 147 -17.57 2.01 -0.06
C ALA A 147 -17.95 0.72 -0.81
N ARG A 148 -18.58 0.85 -1.98
CA ARG A 148 -19.06 -0.27 -2.82
C ARG A 148 -18.66 -0.06 -4.28
N GLY A 149 -18.78 -1.13 -5.08
CA GLY A 149 -18.41 -1.07 -6.50
C GLY A 149 -16.94 -0.79 -6.73
N LEU A 150 -16.07 -1.31 -5.85
CA LEU A 150 -14.63 -1.12 -5.87
C LEU A 150 -13.97 -2.18 -6.77
N VAL A 151 -13.41 -1.77 -7.90
CA VAL A 151 -12.72 -2.64 -8.85
C VAL A 151 -11.22 -2.59 -8.59
N GLU A 152 -10.67 -3.73 -8.14
CA GLU A 152 -9.22 -3.92 -7.97
C GLU A 152 -8.57 -4.17 -9.32
N LEU A 153 -7.67 -3.29 -9.75
CA LEU A 153 -7.02 -3.36 -11.07
C LEU A 153 -6.25 -4.66 -11.29
N GLY A 154 -5.54 -5.14 -10.28
CA GLY A 154 -4.81 -6.40 -10.38
C GLY A 154 -5.74 -7.61 -10.48
N ALA A 155 -6.90 -7.58 -9.82
CA ALA A 155 -7.90 -8.64 -9.94
C ALA A 155 -8.59 -8.62 -11.32
N LEU A 156 -8.87 -7.42 -11.86
CA LEU A 156 -9.38 -7.26 -13.23
C LEU A 156 -8.36 -7.77 -14.25
N ALA A 157 -7.07 -7.46 -14.08
CA ALA A 157 -6.01 -7.97 -14.96
C ALA A 157 -5.93 -9.50 -14.94
N HIS A 158 -6.16 -10.15 -13.81
CA HIS A 158 -6.20 -11.61 -13.72
C HIS A 158 -7.30 -12.26 -14.56
N VAL A 159 -8.42 -11.59 -14.79
CA VAL A 159 -9.51 -12.13 -15.62
C VAL A 159 -9.45 -11.69 -17.07
N THR A 160 -8.74 -10.59 -17.36
CA THR A 160 -8.62 -10.03 -18.71
C THR A 160 -7.36 -10.47 -19.46
N ASP A 161 -6.27 -10.79 -18.74
CA ASP A 161 -4.94 -11.03 -19.30
C ASP A 161 -4.33 -12.35 -18.76
N ASP A 162 -4.24 -13.38 -19.62
CA ASP A 162 -3.72 -14.69 -19.23
C ASP A 162 -2.21 -14.66 -18.96
N ALA A 163 -1.46 -13.80 -19.66
CA ALA A 163 -0.03 -13.60 -19.42
C ALA A 163 0.21 -12.97 -18.05
N PHE A 164 -0.63 -12.01 -17.67
CA PHE A 164 -0.60 -11.44 -16.33
C PHE A 164 -0.90 -12.50 -15.27
N SER A 165 -1.97 -13.27 -15.42
CA SER A 165 -2.39 -14.28 -14.44
C SER A 165 -1.38 -15.42 -14.28
N SER A 166 -0.65 -15.76 -15.32
CA SER A 166 0.45 -16.75 -15.26
C SER A 166 1.68 -16.22 -14.53
N THR A 167 1.97 -14.92 -14.67
CA THR A 167 3.15 -14.26 -14.10
C THR A 167 2.94 -13.80 -12.66
N TYR A 168 1.78 -13.22 -12.36
CA TYR A 168 1.45 -12.64 -11.06
C TYR A 168 0.46 -13.53 -10.30
N LYS A 169 0.89 -14.08 -9.16
CA LYS A 169 0.01 -14.88 -8.29
C LYS A 169 -0.89 -14.03 -7.37
N ARG A 170 -0.54 -12.77 -7.16
CA ARG A 170 -1.26 -11.84 -6.28
C ARG A 170 -2.19 -10.97 -7.10
N ARG A 171 -3.40 -10.76 -6.58
CA ARG A 171 -4.38 -9.86 -7.17
C ARG A 171 -4.09 -8.37 -6.93
N ILE A 172 -3.31 -8.05 -5.89
CA ILE A 172 -2.90 -6.68 -5.59
C ILE A 172 -1.51 -6.44 -6.17
N VAL A 173 -1.43 -5.54 -7.15
CA VAL A 173 -0.20 -5.11 -7.83
C VAL A 173 -0.16 -3.58 -7.80
N SER A 174 1.03 -3.01 -7.61
CA SER A 174 1.15 -1.55 -7.50
C SER A 174 0.70 -0.84 -8.78
N LEU A 175 0.05 0.31 -8.65
CA LEU A 175 -0.40 1.13 -9.78
C LEU A 175 0.75 1.44 -10.74
N ALA A 176 1.92 1.83 -10.24
CA ALA A 176 3.09 2.10 -11.08
C ALA A 176 3.46 0.92 -12.01
N LYS A 177 3.34 -0.32 -11.51
CA LYS A 177 3.60 -1.50 -12.31
C LYS A 177 2.49 -1.75 -13.34
N MET A 178 1.24 -1.55 -12.97
CA MET A 178 0.11 -1.65 -13.89
C MET A 178 0.20 -0.60 -15.00
N THR A 179 0.57 0.64 -14.66
CA THR A 179 0.81 1.73 -15.63
C THR A 179 1.91 1.36 -16.61
N THR A 180 3.03 0.81 -16.13
CA THR A 180 4.11 0.33 -17.01
C THR A 180 3.63 -0.75 -17.96
N MET A 181 2.88 -1.74 -17.48
CA MET A 181 2.46 -2.90 -18.26
C MET A 181 1.38 -2.56 -19.30
N TYR A 182 0.41 -1.75 -18.94
CA TYR A 182 -0.78 -1.53 -19.78
C TYR A 182 -0.78 -0.20 -20.52
N LEU A 183 -0.06 0.81 -20.00
CA LEU A 183 0.01 2.13 -20.61
C LEU A 183 1.38 2.44 -21.23
N GLY A 184 2.40 1.59 -21.03
CA GLY A 184 3.74 1.79 -21.56
C GLY A 184 4.49 3.01 -21.00
N CYS A 185 4.06 3.50 -19.82
CA CYS A 185 4.60 4.69 -19.18
C CYS A 185 5.08 4.38 -17.76
N ASN A 186 6.02 5.17 -17.26
CA ASN A 186 6.52 5.09 -15.91
C ASN A 186 5.76 6.05 -14.98
N LEU A 187 4.95 5.53 -14.05
CA LEU A 187 4.30 6.35 -13.02
C LEU A 187 5.31 6.63 -11.90
N VAL A 188 5.77 7.87 -11.83
CA VAL A 188 6.86 8.27 -10.93
C VAL A 188 6.41 8.26 -9.48
N LYS A 189 7.04 7.42 -8.67
CA LYS A 189 6.87 7.43 -7.21
C LYS A 189 7.67 8.57 -6.60
N SER A 190 7.07 9.73 -6.53
CA SER A 190 7.71 10.92 -6.01
C SER A 190 7.57 11.05 -4.48
N LYS A 191 8.29 12.02 -3.89
CA LYS A 191 8.23 12.34 -2.47
C LYS A 191 6.86 12.88 -2.02
N GLU A 192 6.06 13.34 -2.96
CA GLU A 192 4.71 13.90 -2.73
C GLU A 192 3.78 12.90 -2.05
N ARG A 193 3.96 11.59 -2.29
CA ARG A 193 3.23 10.51 -1.61
C ARG A 193 3.24 10.60 -0.08
N THR A 194 4.24 11.23 0.51
CA THR A 194 4.39 11.38 1.95
C THR A 194 4.31 12.84 2.40
N SER A 195 3.74 13.69 1.56
CA SER A 195 3.55 15.11 1.84
C SER A 195 2.52 15.37 2.95
N ASN A 196 2.45 16.62 3.40
CA ASN A 196 1.42 17.06 4.32
C ASN A 196 0.12 17.38 3.58
N TRP A 197 -0.67 16.34 3.29
CA TRP A 197 -1.95 16.45 2.58
C TRP A 197 -3.03 17.22 3.35
N GLU A 198 -2.81 17.52 4.64
CA GLU A 198 -3.69 18.34 5.46
C GLU A 198 -3.45 19.86 5.29
N GLY A 199 -2.32 20.24 4.69
CA GLY A 199 -1.98 21.63 4.40
C GLY A 199 -2.45 22.08 3.01
N ASP A 200 -2.00 23.26 2.59
CA ASP A 200 -2.23 23.74 1.25
C ASP A 200 -1.49 22.86 0.22
N LEU A 201 -2.22 22.44 -0.82
CA LEU A 201 -1.63 21.65 -1.88
C LEU A 201 -0.85 22.55 -2.83
N ASN A 202 0.40 22.21 -3.10
CA ASN A 202 1.18 22.84 -4.16
C ASN A 202 0.96 22.10 -5.51
N ASP A 203 1.42 22.70 -6.59
CA ASP A 203 1.24 22.17 -7.96
C ASP A 203 1.79 20.74 -8.11
N LYS A 204 2.88 20.39 -7.42
CA LYS A 204 3.47 19.04 -7.47
C LYS A 204 2.57 18.01 -6.80
N MET A 205 1.93 18.37 -5.70
CA MET A 205 0.96 17.50 -5.02
C MET A 205 -0.30 17.34 -5.86
N VAL A 206 -0.81 18.42 -6.44
CA VAL A 206 -1.97 18.37 -7.35
C VAL A 206 -1.66 17.50 -8.57
N HIS A 207 -0.50 17.68 -9.18
CA HIS A 207 -0.09 16.88 -10.35
C HIS A 207 0.13 15.41 -10.00
N TYR A 208 0.72 15.12 -8.83
CA TYR A 208 0.91 13.76 -8.32
C TYR A 208 -0.45 13.05 -8.15
N ALA A 209 -1.37 13.66 -7.41
CA ALA A 209 -2.70 13.12 -7.16
C ALA A 209 -3.52 12.92 -8.45
N ALA A 210 -3.43 13.90 -9.37
CA ALA A 210 -4.09 13.82 -10.68
C ALA A 210 -3.53 12.66 -11.53
N ASN A 211 -2.22 12.43 -11.52
CA ASN A 211 -1.61 11.32 -12.25
C ASN A 211 -2.05 9.96 -11.70
N ASP A 212 -2.05 9.78 -10.37
CA ASP A 212 -2.38 8.50 -9.75
C ASP A 212 -3.84 8.10 -10.05
N VAL A 213 -4.78 9.01 -9.84
CA VAL A 213 -6.20 8.70 -10.07
C VAL A 213 -6.53 8.55 -11.57
N HIS A 214 -5.93 9.35 -12.45
CA HIS A 214 -6.12 9.22 -13.90
C HIS A 214 -5.47 7.95 -14.45
N ALA A 215 -4.25 7.59 -14.02
CA ALA A 215 -3.62 6.35 -14.41
C ALA A 215 -4.46 5.12 -14.01
N SER A 216 -5.10 5.15 -12.83
CA SER A 216 -6.02 4.10 -12.38
C SER A 216 -7.18 3.91 -13.35
N LEU A 217 -7.80 5.00 -13.79
CA LEU A 217 -8.87 4.94 -14.78
C LEU A 217 -8.38 4.42 -16.13
N MET A 218 -7.25 4.92 -16.62
CA MET A 218 -6.72 4.53 -17.94
C MET A 218 -6.32 3.06 -17.98
N VAL A 219 -5.70 2.53 -16.92
CA VAL A 219 -5.41 1.09 -16.80
C VAL A 219 -6.70 0.27 -16.83
N HIS A 220 -7.74 0.70 -16.09
CA HIS A 220 -9.06 0.04 -16.09
C HIS A 220 -9.65 -0.05 -17.51
N LEU A 221 -9.70 1.10 -18.21
CA LEU A 221 -10.23 1.16 -19.56
C LEU A 221 -9.43 0.26 -20.53
N LYS A 222 -8.11 0.23 -20.40
CA LYS A 222 -7.25 -0.62 -21.23
C LYS A 222 -7.48 -2.10 -20.99
N LEU A 223 -7.70 -2.50 -19.74
CA LEU A 223 -8.04 -3.89 -19.39
C LEU A 223 -9.40 -4.30 -19.96
N LEU A 224 -10.41 -3.41 -19.92
CA LEU A 224 -11.72 -3.69 -20.54
C LEU A 224 -11.62 -3.77 -22.06
N GLU A 225 -10.81 -2.90 -22.70
CA GLU A 225 -10.55 -2.97 -24.14
C GLU A 225 -9.91 -4.31 -24.52
N SER A 226 -8.93 -4.77 -23.76
CA SER A 226 -8.26 -6.05 -23.97
C SER A 226 -9.22 -7.24 -23.79
N ALA A 227 -10.10 -7.21 -22.81
CA ALA A 227 -11.11 -8.24 -22.61
C ALA A 227 -12.09 -8.29 -23.78
N LYS A 228 -12.54 -7.12 -24.27
CA LYS A 228 -13.43 -7.03 -25.44
C LYS A 228 -12.77 -7.57 -26.71
N ALA A 229 -11.50 -7.21 -26.96
CA ALA A 229 -10.72 -7.70 -28.09
C ALA A 229 -10.54 -9.22 -28.03
N GLY A 230 -10.38 -9.78 -26.84
CA GLY A 230 -10.27 -11.24 -26.60
C GLY A 230 -11.59 -11.98 -26.49
N ASN A 231 -12.74 -11.34 -26.71
CA ASN A 231 -14.08 -11.88 -26.50
C ASN A 231 -14.26 -12.56 -25.13
N LYS A 232 -13.61 -12.01 -24.08
CA LYS A 232 -13.70 -12.56 -22.73
C LYS A 232 -14.97 -12.04 -22.03
N GLU A 233 -15.78 -12.97 -21.54
CA GLU A 233 -16.90 -12.64 -20.66
C GLU A 233 -16.37 -12.32 -19.26
N LEU A 234 -16.75 -11.15 -18.75
CA LEU A 234 -16.29 -10.65 -17.46
C LEU A 234 -17.36 -10.87 -16.39
N ASP A 235 -16.96 -11.56 -15.33
CA ASP A 235 -17.76 -11.73 -14.13
C ASP A 235 -17.32 -10.70 -13.08
N PRO A 236 -18.11 -9.63 -12.81
CA PRO A 236 -17.76 -8.59 -11.86
C PRO A 236 -17.46 -9.09 -10.45
N THR A 237 -18.02 -10.21 -10.04
CA THR A 237 -17.80 -10.77 -8.69
C THR A 237 -16.36 -11.19 -8.46
N LYS A 238 -15.58 -11.43 -9.52
CA LYS A 238 -14.17 -11.85 -9.44
C LYS A 238 -13.19 -10.72 -9.19
N TYR A 239 -13.57 -9.47 -9.47
CA TYR A 239 -12.67 -8.32 -9.39
C TYR A 239 -13.26 -7.08 -8.70
N THR A 240 -14.56 -7.11 -8.36
CA THR A 240 -15.24 -6.06 -7.61
C THR A 240 -15.38 -6.47 -6.14
N SER A 241 -15.18 -5.53 -5.26
CA SER A 241 -15.36 -5.68 -3.81
C SER A 241 -16.19 -4.52 -3.24
N SER A 242 -16.63 -4.72 -2.01
CA SER A 242 -17.32 -3.73 -1.20
C SER A 242 -16.78 -3.83 0.22
N VAL A 243 -16.81 -2.72 0.93
CA VAL A 243 -16.51 -2.72 2.36
C VAL A 243 -17.71 -3.28 3.09
N ASP A 244 -17.51 -4.40 3.77
CA ASP A 244 -18.54 -4.96 4.64
C ASP A 244 -18.46 -4.27 6.01
N PRO A 245 -19.56 -3.68 6.50
CA PRO A 245 -19.59 -3.22 7.88
C PRO A 245 -19.35 -4.42 8.80
N PRO A 246 -18.58 -4.27 9.90
CA PRO A 246 -18.40 -5.34 10.85
C PRO A 246 -19.78 -5.85 11.29
N ASN A 247 -19.97 -7.16 11.22
CA ASN A 247 -21.24 -7.82 11.49
C ASN A 247 -21.63 -7.61 12.96
N VAL A 248 -22.30 -6.50 13.24
CA VAL A 248 -22.87 -6.17 14.55
C VAL A 248 -24.26 -6.78 14.57
N GLY A 249 -24.34 -8.01 15.07
CA GLY A 249 -25.63 -8.55 15.46
C GLY A 249 -26.32 -7.63 16.46
N GLY A 250 -27.45 -7.05 16.05
CA GLY A 250 -28.38 -6.34 16.92
C GLY A 250 -28.39 -4.81 16.78
N ASN A 251 -29.45 -4.34 16.14
CA ASN A 251 -30.09 -3.00 16.21
C ASN A 251 -29.30 -1.84 16.81
N LYS A 252 -28.90 -0.89 15.96
CA LYS A 252 -29.16 0.54 16.22
C LYS A 252 -29.01 1.38 14.95
N VAL A 253 -30.10 1.98 14.55
CA VAL A 253 -30.16 3.10 13.61
C VAL A 253 -29.40 4.27 14.25
N MET A 254 -28.34 4.77 13.62
CA MET A 254 -27.67 5.98 14.07
C MET A 254 -27.96 7.14 13.12
N ALA A 255 -28.54 8.17 13.71
CA ALA A 255 -28.76 9.48 13.11
C ALA A 255 -27.43 10.26 12.90
N PRO A 256 -27.43 11.29 12.03
CA PRO A 256 -26.19 12.01 11.67
C PRO A 256 -25.60 12.78 12.86
N HIS A 257 -24.35 12.52 13.19
CA HIS A 257 -23.65 13.17 14.30
C HIS A 257 -23.18 14.59 13.95
N VAL A 258 -23.78 15.54 14.63
CA VAL A 258 -23.26 16.89 14.87
C VAL A 258 -22.02 16.78 15.78
N ARG A 259 -20.95 17.50 15.45
CA ARG A 259 -19.74 17.58 16.27
C ARG A 259 -20.07 18.03 17.68
N GLN A 260 -19.80 17.20 18.67
CA GLN A 260 -19.51 17.64 20.03
C GLN A 260 -18.02 17.40 20.28
N ASP A 261 -17.34 18.49 20.62
CA ASP A 261 -15.98 18.45 21.14
C ASP A 261 -15.99 17.71 22.47
N SER A 262 -15.50 16.49 22.46
CA SER A 262 -15.14 15.78 23.68
C SER A 262 -13.88 14.97 23.43
N ASN A 263 -12.77 15.46 23.97
CA ASN A 263 -11.55 14.72 24.22
C ASN A 263 -11.88 13.53 25.12
N SER A 264 -12.02 12.35 24.52
CA SER A 264 -11.90 11.08 25.24
C SER A 264 -11.52 9.99 24.22
N PRO A 265 -10.40 9.30 24.40
CA PRO A 265 -10.00 8.21 23.52
C PRO A 265 -10.87 6.99 23.79
N SER A 266 -11.69 6.58 22.82
CA SER A 266 -12.38 5.30 22.86
C SER A 266 -11.34 4.19 22.60
N LEU A 267 -10.95 3.53 23.69
CA LEU A 267 -10.05 2.37 23.71
C LEU A 267 -10.82 1.11 23.29
N VAL A 268 -10.92 0.85 21.99
CA VAL A 268 -11.13 -0.52 21.51
C VAL A 268 -9.80 -0.98 20.93
N PRO A 269 -9.11 -1.96 21.54
CA PRO A 269 -7.83 -2.44 21.03
C PRO A 269 -8.03 -3.10 19.65
N VAL A 270 -7.43 -2.52 18.63
CA VAL A 270 -7.34 -3.17 17.31
C VAL A 270 -6.32 -4.30 17.44
N PRO A 271 -6.70 -5.57 17.16
CA PRO A 271 -5.77 -6.69 17.29
C PRO A 271 -4.54 -6.47 16.42
N PRO A 272 -3.34 -6.82 16.91
CA PRO A 272 -2.09 -6.68 16.17
C PRO A 272 -2.15 -7.46 14.84
N ARG A 273 -1.56 -6.91 13.78
CA ARG A 273 -1.49 -7.60 12.48
C ARG A 273 -0.87 -9.00 12.63
N PRO A 274 -1.35 -10.03 11.92
CA PRO A 274 -0.84 -11.41 12.07
C PRO A 274 0.69 -11.55 11.94
N GLN A 275 1.32 -10.75 11.07
CA GLN A 275 2.76 -10.73 10.91
C GLN A 275 3.50 -10.14 12.12
N TYR A 276 2.89 -9.18 12.83
CA TYR A 276 3.45 -8.58 14.04
C TYR A 276 3.42 -9.59 15.18
N MET A 277 2.30 -10.27 15.37
CA MET A 277 2.18 -11.35 16.35
C MET A 277 3.14 -12.50 16.07
N ARG A 278 3.35 -12.86 14.80
CA ARG A 278 4.31 -13.88 14.40
C ARG A 278 5.74 -13.48 14.79
N ALA A 279 6.13 -12.23 14.56
CA ALA A 279 7.43 -11.69 14.94
C ALA A 279 7.60 -11.65 16.47
N TYR A 280 6.57 -11.15 17.18
CA TYR A 280 6.55 -11.14 18.65
C TYR A 280 6.70 -12.54 19.22
N ASN A 281 5.96 -13.53 18.73
CA ASN A 281 6.03 -14.93 19.21
C ASN A 281 7.42 -15.55 18.99
N LEU A 282 8.08 -15.26 17.87
CA LEU A 282 9.44 -15.72 17.61
C LEU A 282 10.45 -15.08 18.57
N TRP A 283 10.30 -13.78 18.83
CA TRP A 283 11.19 -13.04 19.71
C TRP A 283 10.93 -13.38 21.18
N HIS A 284 9.68 -13.23 21.67
CA HIS A 284 9.34 -13.32 23.10
C HIS A 284 9.29 -14.75 23.60
N HIS A 285 8.57 -15.66 22.90
CA HIS A 285 8.35 -17.02 23.37
C HIS A 285 9.42 -18.02 22.92
N ARG A 286 10.03 -17.77 21.74
CA ARG A 286 11.02 -18.71 21.19
C ARG A 286 12.46 -18.23 21.31
N ASN A 287 12.70 -17.02 21.82
CA ASN A 287 14.02 -16.36 21.91
C ASN A 287 14.84 -16.51 20.62
N THR A 288 14.17 -16.36 19.44
CA THR A 288 14.79 -16.55 18.13
C THR A 288 15.70 -15.35 17.83
N PRO A 289 16.98 -15.55 17.48
CA PRO A 289 17.89 -14.47 17.09
C PRO A 289 17.39 -13.67 15.89
N LEU A 290 17.71 -12.37 15.85
CA LEU A 290 17.18 -11.43 14.85
C LEU A 290 17.49 -11.84 13.41
N ASP A 291 18.70 -12.32 13.13
CA ASP A 291 19.14 -12.84 11.84
C ASP A 291 18.28 -14.01 11.34
N LYS A 292 17.95 -14.94 12.24
CA LYS A 292 17.04 -16.06 11.96
C LYS A 292 15.61 -15.59 11.76
N MET A 293 15.15 -14.61 12.56
CA MET A 293 13.82 -14.01 12.37
C MET A 293 13.70 -13.34 10.99
N CYS A 294 14.73 -12.65 10.51
CA CYS A 294 14.78 -12.05 9.19
C CYS A 294 14.55 -13.06 8.06
N ASN A 295 15.02 -14.29 8.27
CA ASN A 295 14.83 -15.40 7.33
C ASN A 295 13.45 -16.06 7.44
N VAL A 296 12.97 -16.31 8.66
CA VAL A 296 11.71 -17.04 8.91
C VAL A 296 10.47 -16.20 8.61
N LEU A 297 10.56 -14.89 8.77
CA LEU A 297 9.44 -13.97 8.56
C LEU A 297 9.25 -13.55 7.10
N LYS A 298 10.06 -14.08 6.19
CA LYS A 298 9.85 -13.88 4.74
C LYS A 298 8.47 -14.36 4.32
N THR A 299 7.79 -13.57 3.50
CA THR A 299 6.48 -13.92 2.94
C THR A 299 6.47 -13.70 1.43
N GLY A 300 5.63 -14.45 0.72
CA GLY A 300 5.35 -14.20 -0.68
C GLY A 300 6.47 -14.56 -1.67
N GLY A 301 7.23 -15.63 -1.42
CA GLY A 301 8.26 -16.12 -2.35
C GLY A 301 9.54 -15.28 -2.37
N ARG A 302 9.73 -14.40 -1.39
CA ARG A 302 10.93 -13.57 -1.28
C ARG A 302 12.17 -14.43 -1.03
N VAL A 303 13.20 -14.29 -1.84
CA VAL A 303 14.48 -15.02 -1.69
C VAL A 303 15.33 -14.37 -0.60
N GLU A 304 15.43 -13.04 -0.59
CA GLU A 304 16.25 -12.31 0.37
C GLU A 304 15.60 -12.21 1.75
N PRO A 305 16.40 -12.21 2.85
CA PRO A 305 15.91 -11.97 4.21
C PRO A 305 15.21 -10.62 4.34
N LEU A 306 14.34 -10.49 5.33
CA LEU A 306 13.84 -9.17 5.74
C LEU A 306 14.99 -8.35 6.35
N LYS A 307 14.90 -7.02 6.21
CA LYS A 307 15.81 -6.12 6.92
C LYS A 307 15.55 -6.19 8.42
N GLU A 308 16.61 -6.13 9.22
CA GLU A 308 16.54 -6.14 10.69
C GLU A 308 15.56 -5.10 11.23
N GLY A 309 15.66 -3.84 10.76
CA GLY A 309 14.75 -2.79 11.17
C GLY A 309 13.28 -3.06 10.84
N THR A 310 12.97 -3.88 9.83
CA THR A 310 11.60 -4.31 9.52
C THR A 310 11.10 -5.31 10.57
N VAL A 311 11.94 -6.28 10.94
CA VAL A 311 11.59 -7.31 11.94
C VAL A 311 11.43 -6.68 13.32
N ILE A 312 12.34 -5.78 13.70
CA ILE A 312 12.24 -5.00 14.94
C ILE A 312 10.94 -4.20 14.97
N SER A 313 10.59 -3.54 13.87
CA SER A 313 9.33 -2.77 13.78
C SER A 313 8.08 -3.67 13.89
N TYR A 314 8.14 -4.93 13.47
CA TYR A 314 7.03 -5.87 13.66
C TYR A 314 6.86 -6.25 15.14
N VAL A 315 7.96 -6.53 15.86
CA VAL A 315 7.91 -6.81 17.31
C VAL A 315 7.38 -5.59 18.07
N MET A 316 7.91 -4.41 17.80
CA MET A 316 7.45 -3.16 18.39
C MET A 316 5.98 -2.91 18.09
N GLY A 317 5.56 -3.12 16.84
CA GLY A 317 4.17 -2.94 16.42
C GLY A 317 3.18 -3.87 17.12
N ALA A 318 3.57 -5.10 17.47
CA ALA A 318 2.74 -5.99 18.27
C ALA A 318 2.54 -5.45 19.69
N ILE A 319 3.62 -5.10 20.38
CA ILE A 319 3.61 -4.61 21.78
C ILE A 319 2.91 -3.25 21.90
N GLN A 320 2.97 -2.43 20.86
CA GLN A 320 2.29 -1.12 20.81
C GLN A 320 0.79 -1.27 20.55
N ALA A 321 0.39 -2.21 19.72
CA ALA A 321 -1.02 -2.43 19.36
C ALA A 321 -1.79 -3.16 20.47
N ASP A 322 -1.13 -4.07 21.20
CA ASP A 322 -1.74 -4.81 22.31
C ASP A 322 -0.96 -4.57 23.60
N VAL A 323 -1.54 -3.74 24.46
CA VAL A 323 -0.92 -3.37 25.75
C VAL A 323 -0.88 -4.53 26.76
N SER A 324 -1.62 -5.61 26.51
CA SER A 324 -1.65 -6.81 27.37
C SER A 324 -0.51 -7.78 27.10
N LEU A 325 0.21 -7.63 25.99
CA LEU A 325 1.33 -8.52 25.66
C LEU A 325 2.49 -8.34 26.64
N PRO A 326 2.90 -9.41 27.33
CA PRO A 326 4.03 -9.36 28.25
C PRO A 326 5.35 -9.23 27.48
N PHE A 327 6.29 -8.46 28.03
CA PHE A 327 7.65 -8.39 27.48
C PHE A 327 8.67 -8.00 28.56
N ASP A 328 9.92 -8.38 28.32
CA ASP A 328 11.05 -7.95 29.13
C ASP A 328 11.64 -6.67 28.52
N MET A 329 11.65 -5.57 29.30
CA MET A 329 12.14 -4.28 28.84
C MET A 329 13.62 -4.31 28.44
N SER A 330 14.46 -5.04 29.21
CA SER A 330 15.89 -5.14 28.92
C SER A 330 16.14 -5.86 27.60
N LYS A 331 15.46 -6.99 27.36
CA LYS A 331 15.51 -7.71 26.09
C LYS A 331 14.98 -6.90 24.92
N LEU A 332 13.93 -6.09 25.15
CA LEU A 332 13.38 -5.23 24.11
C LEU A 332 14.33 -4.10 23.75
N LEU A 333 15.00 -3.50 24.75
CA LEU A 333 16.01 -2.48 24.54
C LEU A 333 17.22 -3.04 23.78
N GLU A 334 17.67 -4.25 24.11
CA GLU A 334 18.73 -4.94 23.37
C GLU A 334 18.34 -5.14 21.91
N LEU A 335 17.16 -5.71 21.65
CA LEU A 335 16.66 -5.93 20.29
C LEU A 335 16.65 -4.63 19.47
N VAL A 336 16.08 -3.56 20.04
CA VAL A 336 15.92 -2.28 19.30
C VAL A 336 17.27 -1.60 19.08
N LYS A 337 18.24 -1.75 19.97
CA LYS A 337 19.59 -1.19 19.83
C LYS A 337 20.45 -1.91 18.77
N MET A 338 20.07 -3.13 18.35
CA MET A 338 20.82 -3.86 17.32
C MET A 338 20.83 -3.13 15.97
N GLU A 339 19.82 -2.24 15.70
CA GLU A 339 19.77 -1.46 14.48
C GLU A 339 19.54 0.03 14.81
N ALA A 340 20.48 0.88 14.39
CA ALA A 340 20.51 2.30 14.76
C ALA A 340 19.25 3.08 14.36
N GLY A 341 18.69 2.80 13.17
CA GLY A 341 17.46 3.42 12.70
C GLY A 341 16.24 2.98 13.52
N SER A 342 16.23 1.76 14.02
CA SER A 342 15.18 1.27 14.94
C SER A 342 15.28 1.95 16.30
N TRP A 343 16.48 2.13 16.82
CA TRP A 343 16.69 2.91 18.04
C TRP A 343 16.16 4.35 17.92
N GLN A 344 16.50 5.04 16.84
CA GLN A 344 16.01 6.40 16.61
C GLN A 344 14.48 6.47 16.53
N ARG A 345 13.84 5.49 15.88
CA ARG A 345 12.37 5.44 15.71
C ARG A 345 11.63 5.12 17.00
N HIS A 346 12.17 4.25 17.85
CA HIS A 346 11.41 3.66 18.95
C HIS A 346 11.84 4.14 20.34
N ARG A 347 12.98 4.86 20.47
CA ARG A 347 13.54 5.30 21.77
C ARG A 347 12.55 6.10 22.64
N ALA A 348 11.78 6.99 22.04
CA ALA A 348 10.82 7.81 22.78
C ALA A 348 9.76 6.95 23.48
N TRP A 349 9.18 6.00 22.74
CA TRP A 349 8.20 5.07 23.28
C TRP A 349 8.82 4.14 24.35
N LEU A 350 10.04 3.65 24.12
CA LEU A 350 10.75 2.78 25.08
C LEU A 350 11.00 3.49 26.41
N MET A 351 11.45 4.74 26.36
CA MET A 351 11.67 5.56 27.57
C MET A 351 10.36 5.87 28.31
N ASP A 352 9.28 6.07 27.57
CA ASP A 352 7.96 6.30 28.17
C ASP A 352 7.39 5.01 28.80
N ALA A 353 7.53 3.87 28.11
CA ALA A 353 7.14 2.56 28.60
C ALA A 353 7.92 2.17 29.88
N GLU A 354 9.24 2.41 29.91
CA GLU A 354 10.09 2.18 31.08
C GLU A 354 9.68 3.05 32.27
N ARG A 355 9.41 4.35 32.02
CA ARG A 355 8.93 5.30 33.04
C ARG A 355 7.56 4.90 33.61
N SER A 356 6.70 4.34 32.74
CA SER A 356 5.36 3.87 33.11
C SER A 356 5.35 2.50 33.77
N GLY A 357 6.52 1.88 34.00
CA GLY A 357 6.66 0.55 34.60
C GLY A 357 6.17 -0.59 33.70
N ARG A 358 6.03 -0.38 32.39
CA ARG A 358 5.69 -1.43 31.43
C ARG A 358 6.91 -2.31 31.18
N GLY A 359 6.70 -3.64 31.13
CA GLY A 359 7.77 -4.59 30.85
C GLY A 359 8.60 -5.00 32.08
N CYS A 360 8.11 -4.84 33.30
CA CYS A 360 8.67 -5.52 34.45
C CYS A 360 8.41 -7.02 34.32
N ALA A 361 9.48 -7.82 34.36
CA ALA A 361 9.38 -9.26 34.44
C ALA A 361 8.53 -9.65 35.66
N VAL A 362 7.48 -10.42 35.46
CA VAL A 362 6.81 -11.13 36.55
C VAL A 362 7.83 -12.19 37.05
N PRO A 363 8.21 -12.20 38.33
CA PRO A 363 9.10 -13.24 38.85
C PRO A 363 8.45 -14.61 38.65
N PRO A 364 9.21 -15.67 38.36
CA PRO A 364 8.66 -17.01 38.31
C PRO A 364 8.57 -17.53 39.73
N GLU A 365 7.55 -17.16 40.50
CA GLU A 365 7.20 -17.79 41.77
C GLU A 365 5.71 -17.71 42.00
N SER A 366 5.03 -18.81 41.76
CA SER A 366 4.12 -19.51 42.67
C SER A 366 3.38 -20.65 41.95
N LEU A 367 4.12 -21.68 41.60
CA LEU A 367 3.56 -23.03 41.52
C LEU A 367 3.58 -23.59 42.94
N THR A 368 2.65 -23.16 43.79
CA THR A 368 2.36 -23.90 45.03
C THR A 368 1.60 -25.16 44.67
N CYS A 369 2.29 -26.26 44.85
CA CYS A 369 1.75 -27.61 44.90
C CYS A 369 0.56 -27.67 45.84
N TYR A 370 -0.62 -27.94 45.31
CA TYR A 370 -1.68 -28.54 46.10
C TYR A 370 -1.36 -30.02 46.32
N THR A 371 -0.69 -30.34 47.41
CA THR A 371 -0.63 -31.69 47.93
C THR A 371 -1.97 -32.03 48.57
N ASN A 372 -2.59 -33.07 48.05
CA ASN A 372 -3.72 -33.79 48.62
C ASN A 372 -3.34 -34.28 50.06
N GLN A 373 -4.00 -33.77 51.07
CA GLN A 373 -4.11 -34.47 52.34
C GLN A 373 -5.46 -35.18 52.38
N GLN A 374 -5.40 -36.47 52.13
CA GLN A 374 -6.43 -37.42 52.59
C GLN A 374 -6.25 -37.56 54.09
N SER A 375 -7.21 -37.09 54.87
CA SER A 375 -7.34 -37.47 56.26
C SER A 375 -8.25 -38.68 56.37
N SER A 376 -7.66 -39.82 56.67
CA SER A 376 -8.33 -40.98 57.23
C SER A 376 -8.84 -40.63 58.63
N GLY A 377 -10.12 -40.66 58.82
CA GLY A 377 -10.76 -40.62 60.11
C GLY A 377 -11.28 -42.02 60.47
N SER A 378 -10.71 -42.59 61.48
CA SER A 378 -11.15 -43.85 62.05
C SER A 378 -12.03 -43.60 63.26
N THR A 379 -13.15 -44.27 63.26
CA THR A 379 -13.94 -44.87 64.37
C THR A 379 -13.72 -44.44 65.79
N ALA A 380 -14.75 -44.04 66.48
CA ALA A 380 -15.40 -44.77 67.57
C ALA A 380 -16.79 -44.20 67.79
#